data_519c12260cb2d235bcbb90a7b33dbb34
#
_entry.id   519c12260cb2d235bcbb90a7b33dbb34
#
_cell.length_a   1.000
_cell.length_b   1.000
_cell.length_c   1.000
_cell.angle_alpha   90.00
_cell.angle_beta   90.00
_cell.angle_gamma   90.00
#
_symmetry.space_group_name_H-M   'P 1'
#
loop_
_entity.id
_entity.type
_entity.pdbx_description
1 polymer ?
#
loop_
_entity_poly.entity_id
_entity_poly.type
_entity_poly.pdbx_seq_one_letter_code
_entity_poly.pdbx_strand_id
1 'polypeptide(L)'
;YYTHNIGLNLLEKSQHQTILGIDNHPLLILKETNPQTKRKATGLYHTAFLVPSAADLGGVLLHLLNTNTALIGGANHGYSEALYLQDPEDNGIEIYHDNPVEVWDVRTDGQIIGITEELDATRLIENAKITSKMPSGTKIGHIHLQVNSLANNLAFYQDILGFDLKSNLANSAYFLADGLYHHHIATNIWAGEN
;
A
#
# COMPACT_ATOMS: atom_id res chain seq x y z
N TYR A 1 -2.88 -14.03 -10.72
CA TYR A 1 -1.89 -13.15 -10.10
C TYR A 1 -2.11 -13.06 -8.59
N TYR A 2 -3.20 -12.51 -8.11
CA TYR A 2 -3.43 -12.24 -6.69
C TYR A 2 -3.43 -13.47 -5.79
N THR A 3 -3.84 -14.65 -6.28
CA THR A 3 -3.81 -15.89 -5.50
C THR A 3 -2.46 -16.59 -5.50
N HIS A 4 -1.74 -16.55 -6.63
CA HIS A 4 -0.48 -17.27 -6.81
C HIS A 4 0.73 -16.40 -6.43
N ASN A 5 0.79 -15.17 -6.97
CA ASN A 5 1.93 -14.27 -6.76
C ASN A 5 1.81 -13.49 -5.44
N ILE A 6 0.66 -12.87 -5.18
CA ILE A 6 0.43 -12.10 -3.94
C ILE A 6 0.09 -13.03 -2.76
N GLY A 7 -0.53 -14.17 -3.01
CA GLY A 7 -0.83 -15.16 -1.97
C GLY A 7 -2.16 -14.94 -1.25
N LEU A 8 -3.09 -14.16 -1.81
CA LEU A 8 -4.44 -14.01 -1.26
C LEU A 8 -5.27 -15.28 -1.44
N ASN A 9 -6.17 -15.56 -0.51
CA ASN A 9 -7.13 -16.65 -0.62
C ASN A 9 -8.29 -16.25 -1.54
N LEU A 10 -8.75 -17.19 -2.38
CA LEU A 10 -10.01 -17.06 -3.07
C LEU A 10 -11.14 -17.34 -2.07
N LEU A 11 -11.97 -16.34 -1.78
CA LEU A 11 -13.11 -16.47 -0.87
C LEU A 11 -14.40 -16.76 -1.62
N GLU A 12 -14.62 -16.08 -2.74
CA GLU A 12 -15.81 -16.28 -3.58
C GLU A 12 -15.47 -15.98 -5.04
N LYS A 13 -16.12 -16.70 -5.95
CA LYS A 13 -16.03 -16.45 -7.39
C LYS A 13 -17.40 -16.61 -8.04
N SER A 14 -17.83 -15.59 -8.75
CA SER A 14 -19.02 -15.59 -9.62
C SER A 14 -18.61 -15.35 -11.08
N GLN A 15 -19.60 -15.23 -11.96
CA GLN A 15 -19.35 -14.99 -13.38
C GLN A 15 -18.60 -13.67 -13.64
N HIS A 16 -18.88 -12.61 -12.87
CA HIS A 16 -18.37 -11.26 -13.13
C HIS A 16 -17.60 -10.66 -11.96
N GLN A 17 -17.39 -11.42 -10.88
CA GLN A 17 -16.74 -10.93 -9.67
C GLN A 17 -15.93 -12.04 -9.00
N THR A 18 -14.78 -11.64 -8.47
CA THR A 18 -13.94 -12.50 -7.60
C THR A 18 -13.64 -11.76 -6.32
N ILE A 19 -13.88 -12.39 -5.18
CA ILE A 19 -13.56 -11.85 -3.84
C ILE A 19 -12.35 -12.59 -3.31
N LEU A 20 -11.34 -11.82 -2.95
CA LEU A 20 -10.07 -12.31 -2.43
C LEU A 20 -9.83 -11.72 -1.03
N GLY A 21 -9.16 -12.46 -0.18
CA GLY A 21 -8.90 -11.99 1.18
C GLY A 21 -8.02 -12.93 1.99
N ILE A 22 -7.99 -12.70 3.30
CA ILE A 22 -7.22 -13.48 4.28
C ILE A 22 -8.14 -13.80 5.47
N ASP A 23 -7.98 -14.96 6.07
CA ASP A 23 -8.73 -15.40 7.28
C ASP A 23 -10.26 -15.24 7.14
N ASN A 24 -10.79 -15.51 5.94
CA ASN A 24 -12.20 -15.29 5.56
C ASN A 24 -12.65 -13.81 5.57
N HIS A 25 -11.73 -12.85 5.70
CA HIS A 25 -12.01 -11.42 5.57
C HIS A 25 -11.73 -10.96 4.13
N PRO A 26 -12.72 -10.39 3.43
CA PRO A 26 -12.52 -9.80 2.11
C PRO A 26 -11.57 -8.60 2.17
N LEU A 27 -10.56 -8.59 1.30
CA LEU A 27 -9.63 -7.46 1.15
C LEU A 27 -9.71 -6.82 -0.23
N LEU A 28 -10.01 -7.62 -1.26
CA LEU A 28 -10.02 -7.19 -2.64
C LEU A 28 -11.21 -7.80 -3.39
N ILE A 29 -11.94 -6.96 -4.12
CA ILE A 29 -13.02 -7.38 -5.00
C ILE A 29 -12.63 -7.00 -6.44
N LEU A 30 -12.38 -8.02 -7.27
CA LEU A 30 -12.13 -7.84 -8.69
C LEU A 30 -13.45 -8.00 -9.45
N LYS A 31 -13.81 -7.01 -10.25
CA LYS A 31 -15.00 -7.05 -11.10
C LYS A 31 -14.59 -7.01 -12.56
N GLU A 32 -15.17 -7.91 -13.36
CA GLU A 32 -15.00 -7.87 -14.79
C GLU A 32 -15.62 -6.58 -15.34
N THR A 33 -14.87 -5.86 -16.16
CA THR A 33 -15.34 -4.66 -16.87
C THR A 33 -15.12 -4.84 -18.35
N ASN A 34 -15.88 -4.12 -19.18
CA ASN A 34 -15.60 -4.08 -20.61
C ASN A 34 -14.20 -3.51 -20.84
N PRO A 35 -13.43 -4.10 -21.79
CA PRO A 35 -12.12 -3.56 -22.14
C PRO A 35 -12.25 -2.09 -22.53
N GLN A 36 -11.71 -1.23 -21.70
CA GLN A 36 -11.63 0.19 -21.99
C GLN A 36 -10.18 0.52 -22.34
N THR A 37 -9.98 1.43 -23.26
CA THR A 37 -8.66 2.01 -23.48
C THR A 37 -8.17 2.61 -22.18
N LYS A 38 -6.99 2.19 -21.72
CA LYS A 38 -6.32 2.79 -20.56
C LYS A 38 -6.26 4.30 -20.80
N ARG A 39 -6.93 5.06 -19.96
CA ARG A 39 -6.79 6.51 -19.94
C ARG A 39 -5.73 6.84 -18.88
N LYS A 40 -4.78 7.69 -19.25
CA LYS A 40 -4.01 8.41 -18.20
C LYS A 40 -5.01 9.28 -17.47
N ALA A 41 -5.41 8.85 -16.30
CA ALA A 41 -6.41 9.53 -15.48
C ALA A 41 -5.94 9.48 -14.03
N THR A 42 -6.44 10.42 -13.24
CA THR A 42 -6.40 10.34 -11.79
C THR A 42 -7.20 9.14 -11.29
N GLY A 43 -6.88 8.67 -10.09
CA GLY A 43 -7.52 7.51 -9.49
C GLY A 43 -6.58 6.73 -8.60
N LEU A 44 -6.77 5.42 -8.51
CA LEU A 44 -5.93 4.56 -7.69
C LEU A 44 -4.48 4.56 -8.19
N TYR A 45 -3.54 4.92 -7.30
CA TYR A 45 -2.11 4.77 -7.51
C TYR A 45 -1.63 3.43 -6.98
N HIS A 46 -1.91 3.11 -5.72
CA HIS A 46 -1.75 1.75 -5.19
C HIS A 46 -2.70 1.44 -4.03
N THR A 47 -2.95 0.14 -3.86
CA THR A 47 -3.56 -0.44 -2.66
C THR A 47 -2.45 -1.04 -1.81
N ALA A 48 -2.41 -0.72 -0.52
CA ALA A 48 -1.37 -1.16 0.38
C ALA A 48 -1.86 -2.23 1.36
N PHE A 49 -1.21 -3.40 1.31
CA PHE A 49 -1.44 -4.52 2.20
C PHE A 49 -0.48 -4.45 3.39
N LEU A 50 -1.01 -4.23 4.57
CA LEU A 50 -0.25 -4.21 5.82
C LEU A 50 -0.12 -5.61 6.38
N VAL A 51 1.09 -6.15 6.41
CA VAL A 51 1.41 -7.42 7.06
C VAL A 51 1.80 -7.20 8.53
N PRO A 52 1.64 -8.21 9.42
CA PRO A 52 1.80 -8.02 10.86
C PRO A 52 3.21 -7.65 11.33
N SER A 53 4.26 -8.03 10.61
CA SER A 53 5.64 -7.84 11.08
C SER A 53 6.68 -7.79 9.95
N ALA A 54 7.90 -7.33 10.27
CA ALA A 54 9.06 -7.40 9.38
C ALA A 54 9.37 -8.84 8.93
N ALA A 55 9.24 -9.81 9.83
CA ALA A 55 9.46 -11.23 9.51
C ALA A 55 8.41 -11.76 8.50
N ASP A 56 7.16 -11.29 8.61
CA ASP A 56 6.10 -11.60 7.64
C ASP A 56 6.38 -10.92 6.29
N LEU A 57 6.85 -9.66 6.28
CA LEU A 57 7.26 -8.97 5.05
C LEU A 57 8.43 -9.68 4.37
N GLY A 58 9.41 -10.13 5.13
CA GLY A 58 10.52 -10.96 4.63
C GLY A 58 10.04 -12.27 3.99
N GLY A 59 9.05 -12.91 4.60
CA GLY A 59 8.42 -14.11 4.07
C GLY A 59 7.70 -13.86 2.73
N VAL A 60 6.97 -12.75 2.65
CA VAL A 60 6.33 -12.30 1.40
C VAL A 60 7.38 -11.99 0.33
N LEU A 61 8.47 -11.28 0.67
CA LEU A 61 9.57 -11.01 -0.26
C LEU A 61 10.15 -12.30 -0.84
N LEU A 62 10.45 -13.29 0.00
CA LEU A 62 10.93 -14.61 -0.45
C LEU A 62 9.93 -15.31 -1.38
N HIS A 63 8.64 -15.25 -1.06
CA HIS A 63 7.60 -15.82 -1.90
C HIS A 63 7.53 -15.13 -3.28
N LEU A 64 7.58 -13.81 -3.33
CA LEU A 64 7.59 -13.05 -4.58
C LEU A 64 8.82 -13.38 -5.44
N LEU A 65 10.00 -13.50 -4.85
CA LEU A 65 11.22 -13.92 -5.54
C LEU A 65 11.09 -15.35 -6.08
N ASN A 66 10.59 -16.29 -5.29
CA ASN A 66 10.41 -17.70 -5.68
C ASN A 66 9.37 -17.87 -6.80
N THR A 67 8.39 -17.00 -6.88
CA THR A 67 7.37 -16.99 -7.95
C THR A 67 7.78 -16.15 -9.16
N ASN A 68 9.01 -15.63 -9.18
CA ASN A 68 9.51 -14.70 -10.21
C ASN A 68 8.56 -13.51 -10.45
N THR A 69 7.94 -13.02 -9.38
CA THR A 69 7.07 -11.84 -9.44
C THR A 69 7.92 -10.58 -9.57
N ALA A 70 7.67 -9.77 -10.60
CA ALA A 70 8.41 -8.54 -10.81
C ALA A 70 8.14 -7.53 -9.69
N LEU A 71 9.20 -7.08 -9.05
CA LEU A 71 9.17 -5.98 -8.09
C LEU A 71 9.59 -4.68 -8.81
N ILE A 72 8.91 -3.58 -8.49
CA ILE A 72 9.31 -2.23 -8.91
C ILE A 72 10.45 -1.75 -8.00
N GLY A 73 10.38 -2.07 -6.70
CA GLY A 73 11.39 -1.71 -5.72
C GLY A 73 10.94 -1.99 -4.30
N GLY A 74 11.72 -1.51 -3.35
CA GLY A 74 11.39 -1.48 -1.94
C GLY A 74 12.00 -0.25 -1.28
N ALA A 75 11.40 0.22 -0.20
CA ALA A 75 11.86 1.39 0.53
C ALA A 75 11.67 1.23 2.04
N ASN A 76 12.55 1.88 2.79
CA ASN A 76 12.38 2.18 4.20
C ASN A 76 11.88 3.63 4.33
N HIS A 77 10.70 3.79 4.92
CA HIS A 77 10.07 5.10 5.13
C HIS A 77 10.25 5.63 6.56
N GLY A 78 11.07 4.96 7.38
CA GLY A 78 11.26 5.29 8.79
C GLY A 78 10.13 4.75 9.66
N TYR A 79 8.89 5.07 9.34
CA TYR A 79 7.72 4.53 10.03
C TYR A 79 7.27 3.16 9.49
N SER A 80 7.68 2.77 8.30
CA SER A 80 7.35 1.48 7.66
C SER A 80 8.44 1.03 6.70
N GLU A 81 8.41 -0.25 6.35
CA GLU A 81 9.21 -0.83 5.27
C GLU A 81 8.28 -1.47 4.25
N ALA A 82 8.51 -1.23 2.97
CA ALA A 82 7.57 -1.53 1.91
C ALA A 82 8.20 -2.18 0.68
N LEU A 83 7.42 -3.03 0.00
CA LEU A 83 7.68 -3.61 -1.31
C LEU A 83 6.65 -3.05 -2.30
N TYR A 84 7.10 -2.65 -3.49
CA TYR A 84 6.26 -2.08 -4.55
C TYR A 84 6.23 -2.97 -5.77
N LEU A 85 5.04 -3.21 -6.30
CA LEU A 85 4.80 -4.01 -7.50
C LEU A 85 3.54 -3.52 -8.24
N GLN A 86 3.29 -4.12 -9.41
CA GLN A 86 2.07 -3.87 -10.19
C GLN A 86 1.41 -5.19 -10.55
N ASP A 87 0.10 -5.17 -10.64
CA ASP A 87 -0.65 -6.28 -11.20
C ASP A 87 -0.56 -6.27 -12.76
N PRO A 88 -1.07 -7.31 -13.45
CA PRO A 88 -1.02 -7.38 -14.92
C PRO A 88 -1.78 -6.27 -15.66
N GLU A 89 -2.59 -5.48 -14.94
CA GLU A 89 -3.31 -4.32 -15.48
C GLU A 89 -2.67 -2.98 -15.09
N ASP A 90 -1.44 -3.02 -14.51
CA ASP A 90 -0.65 -1.88 -14.00
C ASP A 90 -1.29 -1.18 -12.80
N ASN A 91 -2.19 -1.84 -12.06
CA ASN A 91 -2.61 -1.32 -10.76
C ASN A 91 -1.47 -1.47 -9.75
N GLY A 92 -1.13 -0.38 -9.08
CA GLY A 92 -0.08 -0.38 -8.06
C GLY A 92 -0.47 -1.20 -6.84
N ILE A 93 0.49 -1.92 -6.32
CA ILE A 93 0.39 -2.70 -5.09
C ILE A 93 1.57 -2.34 -4.21
N GLU A 94 1.29 -2.06 -2.95
CA GLU A 94 2.28 -1.96 -1.89
C GLU A 94 2.04 -3.10 -0.89
N ILE A 95 3.12 -3.75 -0.42
CA ILE A 95 3.06 -4.69 0.69
C ILE A 95 4.06 -4.21 1.73
N TYR A 96 3.59 -3.91 2.94
CA TYR A 96 4.41 -3.26 3.94
C TYR A 96 4.13 -3.75 5.35
N HIS A 97 5.05 -3.45 6.26
CA HIS A 97 4.83 -3.54 7.70
C HIS A 97 5.16 -2.20 8.36
N ASP A 98 4.51 -1.92 9.48
CA ASP A 98 4.84 -0.76 10.30
C ASP A 98 6.04 -1.07 11.20
N ASN A 99 6.97 -0.12 11.29
CA ASN A 99 7.98 -0.11 12.33
C ASN A 99 7.32 0.24 13.69
N PRO A 100 7.92 -0.14 14.83
CA PRO A 100 7.43 0.29 16.12
C PRO A 100 7.26 1.80 16.21
N VAL A 101 6.15 2.26 16.78
CA VAL A 101 5.81 3.70 16.84
C VAL A 101 6.86 4.54 17.57
N GLU A 102 7.64 3.92 18.44
CA GLU A 102 8.73 4.53 19.19
C GLU A 102 9.89 5.03 18.31
N VAL A 103 10.02 4.51 17.08
CA VAL A 103 11.04 4.94 16.12
C VAL A 103 10.52 5.93 15.08
N TRP A 104 9.22 6.24 15.10
CA TRP A 104 8.64 7.20 14.16
C TRP A 104 9.08 8.62 14.49
N ASP A 105 9.37 9.43 13.50
CA ASP A 105 9.64 10.87 13.67
C ASP A 105 8.33 11.64 13.82
N VAL A 106 7.75 11.58 15.02
CA VAL A 106 6.51 12.27 15.36
C VAL A 106 6.83 13.67 15.90
N ARG A 107 6.36 14.70 15.22
CA ARG A 107 6.56 16.10 15.56
C ARG A 107 5.55 16.58 16.58
N THR A 108 5.88 17.67 17.30
CA THR A 108 5.01 18.26 18.34
C THR A 108 3.68 18.79 17.81
N ASP A 109 3.60 19.10 16.52
CA ASP A 109 2.39 19.54 15.83
C ASP A 109 1.55 18.36 15.27
N GLY A 110 1.97 17.11 15.55
CA GLY A 110 1.27 15.90 15.13
C GLY A 110 1.65 15.40 13.74
N GLN A 111 2.59 16.06 13.06
CA GLN A 111 3.15 15.55 11.80
C GLN A 111 4.00 14.30 12.06
N ILE A 112 4.01 13.38 11.10
CA ILE A 112 4.81 12.15 11.11
C ILE A 112 5.67 12.16 9.86
N ILE A 113 6.99 12.38 10.04
CA ILE A 113 7.90 12.59 8.94
C ILE A 113 8.43 11.25 8.42
N GLY A 114 8.15 10.99 7.16
CA GLY A 114 8.74 9.85 6.45
C GLY A 114 10.06 10.21 5.78
N ILE A 115 10.87 9.18 5.58
CA ILE A 115 12.08 9.20 4.75
C ILE A 115 11.86 8.31 3.52
N THR A 116 12.83 8.26 2.62
CA THR A 116 12.87 7.27 1.55
C THR A 116 14.30 6.80 1.40
N GLU A 117 14.59 5.67 2.01
CA GLU A 117 15.89 5.03 1.98
C GLU A 117 15.77 3.65 1.34
N GLU A 118 16.92 3.06 0.97
CA GLU A 118 16.99 1.73 0.44
C GLU A 118 16.50 0.71 1.48
N LEU A 119 15.65 -0.23 1.05
CA LEU A 119 15.19 -1.33 1.88
C LEU A 119 16.31 -2.34 2.13
N ASP A 120 16.56 -2.67 3.39
CA ASP A 120 17.48 -3.78 3.74
C ASP A 120 16.80 -5.14 3.48
N ALA A 121 16.76 -5.51 2.20
CA ALA A 121 16.19 -6.78 1.75
C ALA A 121 16.93 -8.00 2.33
N THR A 122 18.23 -7.90 2.55
CA THR A 122 19.04 -8.98 3.14
C THR A 122 18.59 -9.27 4.56
N ARG A 123 18.46 -8.25 5.40
CA ARG A 123 17.96 -8.38 6.78
C ARG A 123 16.55 -8.97 6.82
N LEU A 124 15.65 -8.51 5.93
CA LEU A 124 14.29 -9.04 5.84
C LEU A 124 14.30 -10.54 5.51
N ILE A 125 15.10 -10.95 4.53
CA ILE A 125 15.21 -12.35 4.10
C ILE A 125 15.82 -13.24 5.20
N GLU A 126 16.87 -12.79 5.86
CA GLU A 126 17.52 -13.55 6.95
C GLU A 126 16.59 -13.81 8.13
N ASN A 127 15.64 -12.91 8.38
CA ASN A 127 14.66 -13.01 9.47
C ASN A 127 13.26 -13.43 9.00
N ALA A 128 13.14 -13.92 7.77
CA ALA A 128 11.85 -14.19 7.16
C ALA A 128 11.10 -15.36 7.82
N LYS A 129 9.82 -15.15 8.06
CA LYS A 129 8.88 -16.22 8.36
C LYS A 129 8.38 -16.83 7.05
N ILE A 130 8.95 -17.97 6.68
CA ILE A 130 8.68 -18.60 5.38
C ILE A 130 7.19 -18.87 5.20
N THR A 131 6.65 -18.38 4.10
CA THR A 131 5.25 -18.54 3.71
C THR A 131 5.13 -18.67 2.19
N SER A 132 4.06 -19.28 1.72
CA SER A 132 3.64 -19.28 0.31
C SER A 132 2.33 -18.51 0.10
N LYS A 133 1.86 -17.84 1.15
CA LYS A 133 0.61 -17.07 1.15
C LYS A 133 0.80 -15.76 1.91
N MET A 134 -0.09 -14.83 1.65
CA MET A 134 -0.17 -13.62 2.46
C MET A 134 -0.41 -14.01 3.93
N PRO A 135 0.35 -13.45 4.89
CA PRO A 135 0.23 -13.80 6.30
C PRO A 135 -1.16 -13.56 6.88
N SER A 136 -1.56 -14.41 7.83
CA SER A 136 -2.76 -14.19 8.65
C SER A 136 -2.65 -12.84 9.38
N GLY A 137 -3.77 -12.14 9.52
CA GLY A 137 -3.82 -10.80 10.09
C GLY A 137 -3.46 -9.67 9.12
N THR A 138 -3.11 -9.98 7.86
CA THR A 138 -2.94 -8.94 6.82
C THR A 138 -4.25 -8.21 6.58
N LYS A 139 -4.16 -6.90 6.43
CA LYS A 139 -5.30 -6.00 6.14
C LYS A 139 -4.93 -4.95 5.10
N ILE A 140 -5.92 -4.22 4.59
CA ILE A 140 -5.63 -2.98 3.85
C ILE A 140 -5.22 -1.94 4.89
N GLY A 141 -4.00 -1.43 4.77
CA GLY A 141 -3.44 -0.43 5.67
C GLY A 141 -3.71 0.98 5.20
N HIS A 142 -3.54 1.23 3.90
CA HIS A 142 -3.85 2.52 3.29
C HIS A 142 -4.17 2.42 1.79
N ILE A 143 -4.67 3.51 1.25
CA ILE A 143 -4.90 3.72 -0.18
C ILE A 143 -4.14 4.96 -0.62
N HIS A 144 -3.44 4.89 -1.75
CA HIS A 144 -2.78 6.03 -2.36
C HIS A 144 -3.46 6.38 -3.68
N LEU A 145 -3.82 7.63 -3.85
CA LEU A 145 -4.56 8.15 -5.01
C LEU A 145 -3.72 9.14 -5.81
N GLN A 146 -3.81 9.07 -7.13
CA GLN A 146 -3.41 10.16 -8.02
C GLN A 146 -4.56 11.14 -8.17
N VAL A 147 -4.30 12.42 -7.99
CA VAL A 147 -5.33 13.47 -8.00
C VAL A 147 -4.88 14.65 -8.86
N ASN A 148 -5.83 15.47 -9.31
CA ASN A 148 -5.53 16.69 -10.10
C ASN A 148 -5.16 17.89 -9.22
N SER A 149 -5.59 17.89 -7.96
CA SER A 149 -5.38 19.00 -7.04
C SER A 149 -5.21 18.48 -5.62
N LEU A 150 -4.05 18.68 -5.04
CA LEU A 150 -3.80 18.36 -3.63
C LEU A 150 -4.66 19.21 -2.71
N ALA A 151 -4.84 20.50 -3.00
CA ALA A 151 -5.60 21.41 -2.17
C ALA A 151 -7.08 21.01 -2.07
N ASN A 152 -7.72 20.64 -3.19
CA ASN A 152 -9.11 20.21 -3.18
C ASN A 152 -9.30 18.89 -2.44
N ASN A 153 -8.33 17.97 -2.57
CA ASN A 153 -8.37 16.70 -1.85
C ASN A 153 -8.10 16.90 -0.35
N LEU A 154 -7.17 17.77 0.02
CA LEU A 154 -6.94 18.11 1.42
C LEU A 154 -8.22 18.66 2.06
N ALA A 155 -8.87 19.64 1.44
CA ALA A 155 -10.14 20.20 1.94
C ALA A 155 -11.20 19.11 2.12
N PHE A 156 -11.32 18.16 1.18
CA PHE A 156 -12.27 17.05 1.31
C PHE A 156 -11.94 16.14 2.50
N TYR A 157 -10.70 15.65 2.59
CA TYR A 157 -10.33 14.70 3.64
C TYR A 157 -10.23 15.36 5.01
N GLN A 158 -9.73 16.59 5.09
CA GLN A 158 -9.55 17.31 6.35
C GLN A 158 -10.85 17.98 6.81
N ASP A 159 -11.47 18.83 5.98
CA ASP A 159 -12.57 19.67 6.43
C ASP A 159 -13.91 18.92 6.47
N ILE A 160 -14.08 17.88 5.63
CA ILE A 160 -15.34 17.11 5.55
C ILE A 160 -15.22 15.78 6.33
N LEU A 161 -14.12 15.03 6.17
CA LEU A 161 -13.97 13.73 6.79
C LEU A 161 -13.19 13.75 8.12
N GLY A 162 -12.54 14.87 8.46
CA GLY A 162 -11.86 15.04 9.74
C GLY A 162 -10.48 14.37 9.86
N PHE A 163 -9.85 14.04 8.72
CA PHE A 163 -8.48 13.52 8.74
C PHE A 163 -7.47 14.64 9.01
N ASP A 164 -6.38 14.31 9.70
CA ASP A 164 -5.24 15.21 9.86
C ASP A 164 -4.25 15.07 8.71
N LEU A 165 -3.66 16.17 8.28
CA LEU A 165 -2.48 16.14 7.40
C LEU A 165 -1.25 15.74 8.22
N LYS A 166 -0.75 14.52 8.01
CA LYS A 166 0.41 13.98 8.74
C LYS A 166 1.73 14.34 8.08
N SER A 167 1.77 14.44 6.75
CA SER A 167 2.98 14.84 6.04
C SER A 167 2.66 15.48 4.70
N ASN A 168 3.52 16.43 4.31
CA ASN A 168 3.51 17.10 3.02
C ASN A 168 4.86 16.86 2.33
N LEU A 169 4.89 16.06 1.28
CA LEU A 169 6.08 15.78 0.51
C LEU A 169 6.26 16.84 -0.59
N ALA A 170 6.93 17.93 -0.23
CA ALA A 170 7.33 19.01 -1.16
C ALA A 170 6.18 19.49 -2.07
N ASN A 171 4.95 19.54 -1.57
CA ASN A 171 3.74 19.89 -2.32
C ASN A 171 3.47 19.00 -3.54
N SER A 172 4.00 17.76 -3.55
CA SER A 172 3.74 16.78 -4.60
C SER A 172 2.88 15.60 -4.13
N ALA A 173 2.83 15.36 -2.81
CA ALA A 173 1.96 14.38 -2.17
C ALA A 173 1.60 14.79 -0.75
N TYR A 174 0.38 14.43 -0.33
CA TYR A 174 -0.14 14.61 1.02
C TYR A 174 -0.49 13.26 1.63
N PHE A 175 -0.17 13.08 2.90
CA PHE A 175 -0.41 11.89 3.69
C PHE A 175 -1.35 12.24 4.84
N LEU A 176 -2.51 11.60 4.91
CA LEU A 176 -3.59 11.94 5.83
C LEU A 176 -4.01 10.74 6.67
N ALA A 177 -4.28 10.97 7.94
CA ALA A 177 -4.76 9.94 8.85
C ALA A 177 -5.71 10.49 9.90
N ASP A 178 -6.51 9.60 10.48
CA ASP A 178 -7.17 9.80 11.76
C ASP A 178 -6.24 9.27 12.88
N GLY A 179 -6.17 9.98 14.01
CA GLY A 179 -5.36 9.59 15.17
C GLY A 179 -3.85 9.62 14.93
N LEU A 180 -3.13 8.72 15.57
CA LEU A 180 -1.65 8.66 15.58
C LEU A 180 -1.07 7.71 14.51
N TYR A 181 -1.67 7.61 13.34
CA TYR A 181 -1.16 6.79 12.24
C TYR A 181 -0.46 7.64 11.19
N HIS A 182 0.56 7.10 10.50
CA HIS A 182 1.31 7.85 9.50
C HIS A 182 0.45 8.26 8.30
N HIS A 183 -0.42 7.37 7.80
CA HIS A 183 -1.48 7.72 6.84
C HIS A 183 -2.43 6.54 6.56
N HIS A 184 -3.71 6.85 6.40
CA HIS A 184 -4.73 5.94 5.87
C HIS A 184 -5.01 6.24 4.40
N ILE A 185 -4.87 7.51 4.02
CA ILE A 185 -5.02 8.00 2.66
C ILE A 185 -3.77 8.80 2.29
N ALA A 186 -3.21 8.51 1.12
CA ALA A 186 -2.23 9.38 0.49
C ALA A 186 -2.77 9.89 -0.85
N THR A 187 -2.39 11.11 -1.22
CA THR A 187 -2.74 11.72 -2.50
C THR A 187 -1.50 12.32 -3.15
N ASN A 188 -1.35 12.17 -4.45
CA ASN A 188 -0.24 12.74 -5.21
C ASN A 188 -0.69 13.33 -6.57
N ILE A 189 0.17 14.17 -7.15
CA ILE A 189 -0.02 14.77 -8.48
C ILE A 189 1.03 14.29 -9.49
N TRP A 190 1.62 13.11 -9.28
CA TRP A 190 2.73 12.60 -10.10
C TRP A 190 2.32 12.17 -11.52
N ALA A 191 1.02 11.96 -11.78
CA ALA A 191 0.51 11.74 -13.13
C ALA A 191 0.62 12.96 -14.05
N GLY A 192 0.92 14.15 -13.47
CA GLY A 192 0.90 15.44 -14.14
C GLY A 192 -0.52 16.05 -14.20
N GLU A 193 -0.58 17.33 -14.51
CA GLU A 193 -1.85 18.00 -14.80
C GLU A 193 -2.39 17.50 -16.13
N ASN A 194 -3.64 17.02 -16.15
CA ASN A 194 -4.39 16.67 -17.39
C ASN A 194 -5.28 17.84 -17.79
#